data_a65ee84885e52863ce685f341121ccdb
#
_entry.id   a65ee84885e52863ce685f341121ccdb
#
_cell.length_a   1.000
_cell.length_b   1.000
_cell.length_c   1.000
_cell.angle_alpha   90.00
_cell.angle_beta   90.00
_cell.angle_gamma   90.00
#
_symmetry.space_group_name_H-M   'P 1'
#
loop_
_entity.id
_entity.type
_entity.pdbx_description
1 polymer ?
#
loop_
_entity_poly.entity_id
_entity_poly.type
_entity_poly.pdbx_seq_one_letter_code
_entity_poly.pdbx_strand_id
1 'polypeptide(L)'
;MGLQGWDASYSFAMDNSAFTPTIQSHGIYNVTTPTQLSLYPALAAIIYRGDVSEGKPIINRNTNISDSKKGIVTINEKVAQGFDVKSFSLAAPQQVLGIGPVTLSFDDDKAALNKDWQQYLDTALKIVTANTGQLQWDYASKGYFSVNTAGTQGIVGFSNNKLIQLQNIQLQSNNPFAIVLVTSLDKKQGLNKCQRILITTMARAKNTGMEFNPDTTALTNLGKAPILLEPVDVIITLTRKELPTVYVLDHGGNRTGQTIPVYNNVVMLDGKKQQAIYYEIVYE
;
A
#
# COMPACT_ATOMS: atom_id res chain seq x y z
N MET A 1 -2.38 -8.72 0.40
CA MET A 1 -2.29 -10.05 -0.24
C MET A 1 -1.21 -10.89 0.41
N GLY A 2 0.10 -10.61 0.25
CA GLY A 2 1.18 -11.48 0.75
C GLY A 2 1.00 -11.94 2.20
N LEU A 3 0.82 -11.01 3.15
CA LEU A 3 0.61 -11.34 4.56
C LEU A 3 -0.53 -12.32 4.81
N GLN A 4 -1.63 -12.23 4.04
CA GLN A 4 -2.83 -13.04 4.19
C GLN A 4 -2.79 -14.33 3.35
N GLY A 5 -1.74 -14.58 2.57
CA GLY A 5 -1.63 -15.74 1.69
C GLY A 5 -2.64 -15.73 0.53
N TRP A 6 -3.03 -14.56 0.03
CA TRP A 6 -3.97 -14.48 -1.09
C TRP A 6 -3.24 -14.62 -2.42
N ASP A 7 -3.69 -15.54 -3.25
CA ASP A 7 -3.10 -15.84 -4.55
C ASP A 7 -3.47 -14.84 -5.64
N ALA A 8 -4.61 -14.15 -5.49
CA ALA A 8 -5.09 -13.21 -6.50
C ALA A 8 -5.89 -12.04 -5.91
N SER A 9 -5.86 -10.93 -6.60
CA SER A 9 -6.73 -9.79 -6.37
C SER A 9 -7.27 -9.32 -7.72
N TYR A 10 -8.58 -9.25 -7.82
CA TYR A 10 -9.27 -8.82 -9.03
C TYR A 10 -9.78 -7.41 -8.86
N SER A 11 -9.27 -6.49 -9.67
CA SER A 11 -9.78 -5.12 -9.69
C SER A 11 -11.03 -5.03 -10.57
N PHE A 12 -12.05 -4.43 -10.05
CA PHE A 12 -13.30 -4.15 -10.75
C PHE A 12 -13.52 -2.64 -10.75
N ALA A 13 -13.68 -1.96 -11.87
CA ALA A 13 -13.67 -2.35 -13.25
C ALA A 13 -12.62 -1.56 -14.03
N MET A 14 -12.30 -1.99 -15.26
CA MET A 14 -11.62 -1.12 -16.21
C MET A 14 -12.68 -0.36 -17.02
N ASP A 15 -12.63 0.96 -17.02
CA ASP A 15 -13.31 1.76 -18.03
C ASP A 15 -12.78 1.38 -19.39
N ASN A 16 -13.72 0.92 -20.21
CA ASN A 16 -13.38 0.30 -21.46
C ASN A 16 -12.79 1.26 -22.49
N SER A 17 -12.20 0.68 -23.46
CA SER A 17 -11.80 1.06 -24.82
C SER A 17 -11.34 2.48 -25.14
N ALA A 18 -11.75 3.49 -24.42
CA ALA A 18 -11.20 4.84 -24.50
C ALA A 18 -10.73 5.23 -23.09
N PHE A 19 -9.42 5.20 -22.86
CA PHE A 19 -8.84 5.81 -21.68
C PHE A 19 -9.38 7.24 -21.57
N THR A 20 -10.41 7.43 -20.74
CA THR A 20 -11.01 8.74 -20.60
C THR A 20 -9.99 9.67 -19.93
N PRO A 21 -9.80 10.90 -20.42
CA PRO A 21 -8.82 11.82 -19.86
C PRO A 21 -9.26 12.45 -18.55
N THR A 22 -10.31 11.90 -17.93
CA THR A 22 -10.89 12.39 -16.66
C THR A 22 -11.21 11.23 -15.73
N ILE A 23 -11.16 11.49 -14.44
CA ILE A 23 -11.72 10.59 -13.42
C ILE A 23 -13.24 10.68 -13.52
N GLN A 24 -13.90 9.55 -13.71
CA GLN A 24 -15.35 9.47 -13.84
C GLN A 24 -16.05 9.50 -12.47
N SER A 25 -17.34 9.80 -12.44
CA SER A 25 -18.16 9.83 -11.21
C SER A 25 -18.18 8.48 -10.46
N HIS A 26 -17.97 7.37 -11.16
CA HIS A 26 -17.83 6.02 -10.60
C HIS A 26 -16.36 5.63 -10.39
N GLY A 27 -15.49 6.61 -10.18
CA GLY A 27 -14.03 6.44 -10.16
C GLY A 27 -13.47 5.48 -9.12
N ILE A 28 -14.23 5.16 -8.06
CA ILE A 28 -13.82 4.13 -7.07
C ILE A 28 -13.69 2.73 -7.68
N TYR A 29 -14.38 2.45 -8.77
CA TYR A 29 -14.31 1.19 -9.49
C TYR A 29 -13.35 1.22 -10.68
N ASN A 30 -12.87 2.40 -11.04
CA ASN A 30 -12.05 2.56 -12.23
C ASN A 30 -10.56 2.42 -11.88
N VAL A 31 -9.98 1.28 -12.25
CA VAL A 31 -8.55 1.00 -12.05
C VAL A 31 -7.64 1.80 -12.97
N THR A 32 -8.20 2.47 -13.99
CA THR A 32 -7.42 3.30 -14.92
C THR A 32 -7.10 4.69 -14.37
N THR A 33 -7.51 4.98 -13.14
CA THR A 33 -7.10 6.23 -12.48
C THR A 33 -5.59 6.26 -12.24
N PRO A 34 -4.93 7.42 -12.39
CA PRO A 34 -3.49 7.53 -12.16
C PRO A 34 -3.07 7.04 -10.77
N THR A 35 -3.90 7.26 -9.75
CA THR A 35 -3.63 6.82 -8.37
C THR A 35 -3.57 5.31 -8.19
N GLN A 36 -4.11 4.53 -9.11
CA GLN A 36 -4.04 3.07 -9.11
C GLN A 36 -3.02 2.55 -10.12
N LEU A 37 -3.13 2.97 -11.39
CA LEU A 37 -2.24 2.49 -12.45
C LEU A 37 -0.77 2.74 -12.16
N SER A 38 -0.44 3.88 -11.59
CA SER A 38 0.94 4.24 -11.30
C SER A 38 1.61 3.34 -10.25
N LEU A 39 0.83 2.64 -9.44
CA LEU A 39 1.36 1.74 -8.41
C LEU A 39 1.69 0.35 -8.94
N TYR A 40 1.13 -0.07 -10.09
CA TYR A 40 1.32 -1.42 -10.60
C TYR A 40 2.78 -1.83 -10.84
N PRO A 41 3.69 -0.98 -11.33
CA PRO A 41 5.09 -1.36 -11.49
C PRO A 41 5.74 -1.80 -10.17
N ALA A 42 5.53 -1.04 -9.09
CA ALA A 42 6.03 -1.40 -7.76
C ALA A 42 5.31 -2.64 -7.20
N LEU A 43 3.97 -2.67 -7.30
CA LEU A 43 3.17 -3.81 -6.81
C LEU A 43 3.51 -5.11 -7.53
N ALA A 44 3.72 -5.06 -8.85
CA ALA A 44 4.14 -6.23 -9.62
C ALA A 44 5.50 -6.77 -9.12
N ALA A 45 6.48 -5.88 -8.88
CA ALA A 45 7.77 -6.28 -8.35
C ALA A 45 7.64 -6.92 -6.95
N ILE A 46 6.81 -6.34 -6.07
CA ILE A 46 6.52 -6.87 -4.74
C ILE A 46 5.93 -8.28 -4.80
N ILE A 47 4.94 -8.48 -5.69
CA ILE A 47 4.22 -9.75 -5.81
C ILE A 47 5.10 -10.82 -6.46
N TYR A 48 5.72 -10.51 -7.61
CA TYR A 48 6.54 -11.49 -8.34
C TYR A 48 7.80 -11.90 -7.57
N ARG A 49 8.34 -11.05 -6.74
CA ARG A 49 9.50 -11.37 -5.89
C ARG A 49 9.08 -12.01 -4.56
N GLY A 50 7.81 -11.91 -4.17
CA GLY A 50 7.33 -12.39 -2.88
C GLY A 50 7.89 -11.59 -1.71
N ASP A 51 8.01 -10.26 -1.85
CA ASP A 51 8.62 -9.40 -0.84
C ASP A 51 7.95 -9.50 0.52
N VAL A 52 6.62 -9.53 0.53
CA VAL A 52 5.84 -9.71 1.74
C VAL A 52 5.51 -11.20 1.91
N SER A 53 6.10 -11.81 2.91
CA SER A 53 5.88 -13.22 3.23
C SER A 53 4.50 -13.44 3.83
N GLU A 54 3.94 -14.62 3.59
CA GLU A 54 2.72 -15.06 4.27
C GLU A 54 2.96 -15.16 5.77
N GLY A 55 2.01 -14.60 6.52
CA GLY A 55 2.01 -14.66 7.98
C GLY A 55 1.59 -16.04 8.49
N LYS A 56 1.94 -16.33 9.75
CA LYS A 56 1.37 -17.49 10.43
C LYS A 56 -0.09 -17.18 10.83
N PRO A 57 -1.04 -18.12 10.62
CA PRO A 57 -2.42 -17.91 11.04
C PRO A 57 -2.52 -17.47 12.51
N ILE A 58 -3.26 -16.41 12.75
CA ILE A 58 -3.51 -15.83 14.07
C ILE A 58 -4.84 -16.36 14.62
N ILE A 59 -5.86 -16.36 13.77
CA ILE A 59 -7.18 -16.89 14.08
C ILE A 59 -7.55 -17.87 12.98
N ASN A 60 -7.96 -19.07 13.37
CA ASN A 60 -8.66 -19.98 12.49
C ASN A 60 -10.02 -20.28 13.11
N ARG A 61 -11.07 -19.96 12.38
CA ARG A 61 -12.42 -20.39 12.70
C ARG A 61 -12.66 -21.72 12.03
N ASN A 62 -13.22 -22.64 12.76
CA ASN A 62 -13.55 -23.94 12.21
C ASN A 62 -15.05 -24.19 12.32
N THR A 63 -15.63 -24.72 11.27
CA THR A 63 -17.00 -25.21 11.23
C THR A 63 -16.97 -26.68 10.88
N ASN A 64 -17.52 -27.55 11.75
CA ASN A 64 -17.59 -28.96 11.47
C ASN A 64 -18.52 -29.23 10.30
N ILE A 65 -18.06 -30.04 9.35
CA ILE A 65 -18.84 -30.39 8.16
C ILE A 65 -20.12 -31.16 8.58
N SER A 66 -20.00 -32.06 9.55
CA SER A 66 -21.12 -32.82 10.08
C SER A 66 -22.19 -31.94 10.72
N ASP A 67 -21.79 -30.86 11.41
CA ASP A 67 -22.72 -29.91 12.01
C ASP A 67 -23.38 -29.04 10.94
N SER A 68 -22.59 -28.57 9.95
CA SER A 68 -23.14 -27.80 8.81
C SER A 68 -24.19 -28.60 8.04
N LYS A 69 -24.00 -29.91 7.84
CA LYS A 69 -25.00 -30.80 7.22
C LYS A 69 -26.27 -30.92 8.02
N LYS A 70 -26.22 -30.72 9.34
CA LYS A 70 -27.38 -30.70 10.23
C LYS A 70 -28.03 -29.34 10.36
N GLY A 71 -27.52 -28.32 9.65
CA GLY A 71 -27.96 -26.94 9.73
C GLY A 71 -27.48 -26.20 10.97
N ILE A 72 -26.50 -26.73 11.69
CA ILE A 72 -25.89 -26.08 12.84
C ILE A 72 -24.81 -25.13 12.30
N VAL A 73 -25.08 -23.82 12.41
CA VAL A 73 -24.13 -22.76 11.98
C VAL A 73 -23.31 -22.34 13.19
N THR A 74 -22.03 -22.71 13.18
CA THR A 74 -21.09 -22.35 14.27
C THR A 74 -20.46 -20.96 14.08
N ILE A 75 -20.63 -20.36 12.89
CA ILE A 75 -20.10 -19.02 12.57
C ILE A 75 -21.21 -18.00 12.80
N ASN A 76 -21.15 -17.31 13.92
CA ASN A 76 -22.11 -16.28 14.27
C ASN A 76 -21.55 -14.90 13.91
N GLU A 77 -21.42 -14.61 12.61
CA GLU A 77 -21.02 -13.29 12.12
C GLU A 77 -22.23 -12.50 11.63
N LYS A 78 -22.38 -11.31 12.17
CA LYS A 78 -23.29 -10.33 11.60
C LYS A 78 -22.55 -9.58 10.48
N VAL A 79 -23.02 -9.74 9.27
CA VAL A 79 -22.56 -8.94 8.13
C VAL A 79 -23.57 -7.82 7.93
N ALA A 80 -23.12 -6.59 8.12
CA ALA A 80 -23.90 -5.43 7.70
C ALA A 80 -23.34 -4.97 6.34
N GLN A 81 -24.20 -4.86 5.35
CA GLN A 81 -23.86 -4.36 4.04
C GLN A 81 -24.64 -3.08 3.77
N GLY A 82 -23.91 -1.97 3.60
CA GLY A 82 -24.46 -0.71 3.11
C GLY A 82 -23.84 -0.41 1.75
N PHE A 83 -24.65 -0.50 0.68
CA PHE A 83 -24.18 -0.33 -0.70
C PHE A 83 -23.00 -1.29 -0.99
N ASP A 84 -21.80 -0.79 -1.23
CA ASP A 84 -20.60 -1.61 -1.47
C ASP A 84 -19.71 -1.78 -0.24
N VAL A 85 -20.07 -1.18 0.87
CA VAL A 85 -19.32 -1.29 2.11
C VAL A 85 -19.89 -2.44 2.92
N LYS A 86 -19.05 -3.43 3.19
CA LYS A 86 -19.38 -4.55 4.09
C LYS A 86 -18.65 -4.36 5.40
N SER A 87 -19.39 -4.42 6.50
CA SER A 87 -18.81 -4.52 7.84
C SER A 87 -19.12 -5.89 8.43
N PHE A 88 -18.12 -6.46 9.07
CA PHE A 88 -18.21 -7.78 9.71
C PHE A 88 -18.09 -7.58 11.22
N SER A 89 -18.97 -8.22 11.99
CA SER A 89 -18.77 -8.38 13.42
C SER A 89 -17.72 -9.45 13.65
N LEU A 90 -16.45 -9.10 13.55
CA LEU A 90 -15.37 -10.01 13.88
C LEU A 90 -15.38 -10.29 15.38
N ALA A 91 -15.24 -11.55 15.77
CA ALA A 91 -14.96 -11.93 17.16
C ALA A 91 -13.58 -11.39 17.65
N ALA A 92 -12.84 -10.72 16.77
CA ALA A 92 -11.55 -10.09 17.03
C ALA A 92 -11.54 -8.66 16.45
N PRO A 93 -10.75 -7.75 17.03
CA PRO A 93 -10.57 -6.41 16.48
C PRO A 93 -10.02 -6.43 15.06
N GLN A 94 -10.36 -5.43 14.25
CA GLN A 94 -9.89 -5.30 12.86
C GLN A 94 -8.35 -5.29 12.74
N GLN A 95 -7.66 -4.83 13.78
CA GLN A 95 -6.20 -4.82 13.86
C GLN A 95 -5.58 -6.20 13.64
N VAL A 96 -6.30 -7.28 13.98
CA VAL A 96 -5.81 -8.65 13.80
C VAL A 96 -5.51 -8.97 12.34
N LEU A 97 -6.26 -8.39 11.40
CA LEU A 97 -6.02 -8.53 9.97
C LEU A 97 -4.66 -7.95 9.52
N GLY A 98 -4.12 -6.99 10.27
CA GLY A 98 -2.79 -6.44 10.05
C GLY A 98 -1.66 -7.27 10.66
N ILE A 99 -1.98 -8.27 11.49
CA ILE A 99 -0.99 -9.11 12.17
C ILE A 99 -0.66 -10.35 11.35
N GLY A 100 -1.68 -11.05 10.86
CA GLY A 100 -1.51 -12.28 10.10
C GLY A 100 -2.84 -12.84 9.60
N PRO A 101 -2.82 -14.00 8.92
CA PRO A 101 -4.02 -14.60 8.37
C PRO A 101 -5.10 -14.89 9.41
N VAL A 102 -6.31 -14.48 9.07
CA VAL A 102 -7.54 -14.90 9.73
C VAL A 102 -8.24 -15.84 8.76
N THR A 103 -8.30 -17.11 9.11
CA THR A 103 -8.75 -18.17 8.23
C THR A 103 -10.05 -18.80 8.72
N LEU A 104 -10.76 -19.41 7.79
CA LEU A 104 -11.92 -20.25 8.05
C LEU A 104 -11.63 -21.65 7.48
N SER A 105 -11.88 -22.68 8.27
CA SER A 105 -11.81 -24.07 7.82
C SER A 105 -13.15 -24.79 8.02
N PHE A 106 -13.36 -25.81 7.22
CA PHE A 106 -14.49 -26.72 7.30
C PHE A 106 -13.93 -28.13 7.49
N ASP A 107 -13.81 -28.57 8.72
CA ASP A 107 -13.12 -29.82 9.05
C ASP A 107 -13.66 -30.37 10.38
N ASP A 108 -14.03 -31.64 10.40
CA ASP A 108 -14.58 -32.28 11.60
C ASP A 108 -13.50 -32.55 12.66
N ASP A 109 -12.24 -32.68 12.24
CA ASP A 109 -11.10 -33.01 13.10
C ASP A 109 -10.25 -31.79 13.53
N LYS A 110 -10.54 -30.63 12.98
CA LYS A 110 -9.73 -29.43 13.23
C LYS A 110 -10.29 -28.55 14.33
N ALA A 111 -9.46 -28.21 15.29
CA ALA A 111 -9.83 -27.26 16.33
C ALA A 111 -9.74 -25.80 15.83
N ALA A 112 -10.59 -24.94 16.37
CA ALA A 112 -10.43 -23.50 16.22
C ALA A 112 -9.11 -23.03 16.85
N LEU A 113 -8.46 -22.06 16.21
CA LEU A 113 -7.23 -21.46 16.70
C LEU A 113 -7.48 -20.00 17.04
N ASN A 114 -7.07 -19.59 18.23
CA ASN A 114 -7.01 -18.19 18.62
C ASN A 114 -5.69 -17.98 19.38
N LYS A 115 -4.68 -17.43 18.67
CA LYS A 115 -3.39 -17.13 19.30
C LYS A 115 -3.44 -15.80 20.03
N ASP A 116 -2.53 -15.63 20.99
CA ASP A 116 -2.31 -14.35 21.62
C ASP A 116 -1.77 -13.36 20.57
N TRP A 117 -2.64 -12.45 20.13
CA TRP A 117 -2.37 -11.43 19.15
C TRP A 117 -2.02 -10.09 19.80
N GLN A 118 -2.29 -9.91 21.10
CA GLN A 118 -2.03 -8.68 21.83
C GLN A 118 -0.53 -8.31 21.81
N GLN A 119 0.36 -9.28 21.78
CA GLN A 119 1.81 -9.07 21.69
C GLN A 119 2.27 -8.31 20.42
N TYR A 120 1.42 -8.26 19.38
CA TYR A 120 1.70 -7.54 18.13
C TYR A 120 1.10 -6.13 18.11
N LEU A 121 0.46 -5.73 19.21
CA LEU A 121 -0.17 -4.41 19.37
C LEU A 121 0.62 -3.58 20.38
N ASP A 122 1.05 -2.42 19.94
CA ASP A 122 1.39 -1.34 20.85
C ASP A 122 0.16 -0.44 21.02
N THR A 123 -0.58 -0.63 22.11
CA THR A 123 -1.81 0.13 22.35
C THR A 123 -1.55 1.58 22.74
N ALA A 124 -0.37 1.89 23.29
CA ALA A 124 0.04 3.23 23.66
C ALA A 124 0.39 4.06 22.42
N LEU A 125 1.17 3.49 21.52
CA LEU A 125 1.55 4.12 20.25
C LEU A 125 0.50 3.92 19.15
N LYS A 126 -0.49 3.05 19.36
CA LYS A 126 -1.48 2.63 18.35
C LYS A 126 -0.84 2.05 17.09
N ILE A 127 0.09 1.14 17.29
CA ILE A 127 0.81 0.45 16.21
C ILE A 127 0.47 -1.04 16.23
N VAL A 128 0.18 -1.58 15.06
CA VAL A 128 0.10 -3.02 14.78
C VAL A 128 1.33 -3.42 14.00
N THR A 129 2.00 -4.49 14.44
CA THR A 129 3.11 -5.09 13.68
C THR A 129 2.69 -6.46 13.17
N ALA A 130 2.86 -6.73 11.88
CA ALA A 130 2.61 -8.05 11.33
C ALA A 130 3.53 -9.10 11.96
N ASN A 131 3.04 -10.33 12.07
CA ASN A 131 3.82 -11.43 12.67
C ASN A 131 5.03 -11.86 11.82
N THR A 132 5.15 -11.34 10.60
CA THR A 132 6.34 -11.42 9.76
C THR A 132 7.37 -10.32 10.05
N GLY A 133 6.99 -9.29 10.83
CA GLY A 133 7.82 -8.09 11.07
C GLY A 133 7.95 -7.15 9.87
N GLN A 134 7.35 -7.47 8.74
CA GLN A 134 7.55 -6.76 7.47
C GLN A 134 6.58 -5.60 7.24
N LEU A 135 5.44 -5.61 7.89
CA LEU A 135 4.40 -4.59 7.78
C LEU A 135 4.10 -4.00 9.14
N GLN A 136 3.88 -2.69 9.18
CA GLN A 136 3.34 -1.99 10.33
C GLN A 136 2.17 -1.11 9.92
N TRP A 137 1.17 -1.03 10.77
CA TRP A 137 0.06 -0.12 10.66
C TRP A 137 0.01 0.80 11.89
N ASP A 138 0.35 2.07 11.69
CA ASP A 138 0.06 3.13 12.65
C ASP A 138 -1.41 3.51 12.45
N TYR A 139 -2.27 3.18 13.41
CA TYR A 139 -3.70 3.49 13.36
C TYR A 139 -4.09 4.68 14.24
N ALA A 140 -3.11 5.48 14.64
CA ALA A 140 -3.37 6.75 15.31
C ALA A 140 -3.93 7.76 14.31
N SER A 141 -5.06 8.41 14.63
CA SER A 141 -5.74 9.36 13.74
C SER A 141 -6.06 8.73 12.37
N LYS A 142 -5.62 9.35 11.25
CA LYS A 142 -5.78 8.80 9.90
C LYS A 142 -4.78 7.70 9.60
N GLY A 143 -3.62 7.73 10.23
CA GLY A 143 -2.59 6.70 10.20
C GLY A 143 -1.93 6.42 8.86
N TYR A 144 -1.00 5.47 8.85
CA TYR A 144 -0.32 4.99 7.66
C TYR A 144 0.14 3.55 7.83
N PHE A 145 0.36 2.88 6.70
CA PHE A 145 1.05 1.60 6.64
C PHE A 145 2.50 1.83 6.22
N SER A 146 3.42 1.06 6.80
CA SER A 146 4.78 0.93 6.28
C SER A 146 5.06 -0.50 5.83
N VAL A 147 5.86 -0.62 4.78
CA VAL A 147 6.42 -1.88 4.30
C VAL A 147 7.93 -1.83 4.49
N ASN A 148 8.49 -2.87 5.10
CA ASN A 148 9.91 -2.97 5.41
C ASN A 148 10.41 -4.38 5.10
N THR A 149 10.63 -4.62 3.82
CA THR A 149 11.15 -5.90 3.30
C THR A 149 12.53 -5.69 2.67
N ALA A 150 13.24 -6.77 2.38
CA ALA A 150 14.51 -6.66 1.69
C ALA A 150 14.39 -6.04 0.28
N GLY A 151 13.28 -6.32 -0.42
CA GLY A 151 13.08 -5.91 -1.80
C GLY A 151 12.30 -4.60 -1.96
N THR A 152 11.43 -4.26 -1.01
CA THR A 152 10.62 -3.04 -1.04
C THR A 152 10.51 -2.43 0.34
N GLN A 153 10.68 -1.11 0.40
CA GLN A 153 10.45 -0.32 1.61
C GLN A 153 9.66 0.93 1.26
N GLY A 154 8.79 1.37 2.19
CA GLY A 154 7.98 2.55 1.92
C GLY A 154 6.82 2.75 2.87
N ILE A 155 5.99 3.73 2.53
CA ILE A 155 4.80 4.13 3.30
C ILE A 155 3.60 4.33 2.40
N VAL A 156 2.42 4.14 2.97
CA VAL A 156 1.12 4.44 2.35
C VAL A 156 0.22 5.07 3.41
N GLY A 157 -0.13 6.33 3.26
CA GLY A 157 -1.08 6.98 4.16
C GLY A 157 -0.65 8.34 4.68
N PHE A 158 -1.07 8.66 5.89
CA PHE A 158 -0.93 9.97 6.54
C PHE A 158 0.21 9.94 7.55
N SER A 159 1.46 10.06 7.06
CA SER A 159 2.65 10.01 7.92
C SER A 159 2.86 11.29 8.75
N ASN A 160 2.15 12.38 8.45
CA ASN A 160 2.20 13.65 9.19
C ASN A 160 3.64 14.18 9.39
N ASN A 161 4.45 14.12 8.34
CA ASN A 161 5.85 14.55 8.37
C ASN A 161 6.74 13.80 9.40
N LYS A 162 6.31 12.62 9.86
CA LYS A 162 7.15 11.77 10.72
C LYS A 162 8.37 11.27 9.94
N LEU A 163 9.52 11.23 10.60
CA LEU A 163 10.68 10.49 10.10
C LEU A 163 10.43 9.00 10.32
N ILE A 164 10.33 8.25 9.23
CA ILE A 164 10.09 6.80 9.24
C ILE A 164 11.41 6.09 8.98
N GLN A 165 11.86 5.33 9.97
CA GLN A 165 13.09 4.53 9.87
C GLN A 165 12.74 3.14 9.37
N LEU A 166 13.32 2.76 8.23
CA LEU A 166 13.22 1.42 7.65
C LEU A 166 14.61 0.80 7.54
N GLN A 167 14.70 -0.45 7.12
CA GLN A 167 15.96 -1.20 7.15
C GLN A 167 17.07 -0.57 6.29
N ASN A 168 16.74 -0.13 5.07
CA ASN A 168 17.71 0.39 4.10
C ASN A 168 17.52 1.86 3.77
N ILE A 169 16.45 2.48 4.24
CA ILE A 169 16.13 3.88 3.99
C ILE A 169 15.49 4.54 5.20
N GLN A 170 15.59 5.85 5.25
CA GLN A 170 14.71 6.68 6.06
C GLN A 170 13.86 7.51 5.13
N LEU A 171 12.60 7.72 5.46
CA LEU A 171 11.73 8.57 4.67
C LEU A 171 11.02 9.62 5.53
N GLN A 172 10.83 10.81 4.97
CA GLN A 172 10.03 11.86 5.56
C GLN A 172 9.27 12.58 4.44
N SER A 173 7.93 12.50 4.45
CA SER A 173 7.09 13.17 3.45
C SER A 173 6.37 14.35 4.05
N ASN A 174 6.42 15.48 3.35
CA ASN A 174 5.72 16.71 3.73
C ASN A 174 4.23 16.71 3.35
N ASN A 175 3.79 15.74 2.52
CA ASN A 175 2.40 15.64 2.12
C ASN A 175 1.51 15.14 3.27
N PRO A 176 0.28 15.65 3.41
CA PRO A 176 -0.68 15.08 4.34
C PRO A 176 -0.94 13.59 4.08
N PHE A 177 -1.10 13.22 2.81
CA PHE A 177 -1.22 11.85 2.34
C PHE A 177 -0.17 11.58 1.27
N ALA A 178 0.57 10.50 1.38
CA ALA A 178 1.50 10.07 0.35
C ALA A 178 1.60 8.54 0.29
N ILE A 179 1.89 8.06 -0.90
CA ILE A 179 2.41 6.73 -1.18
C ILE A 179 3.83 6.93 -1.67
N VAL A 180 4.79 6.32 -1.00
CA VAL A 180 6.19 6.32 -1.39
C VAL A 180 6.68 4.90 -1.28
N LEU A 181 6.97 4.27 -2.41
CA LEU A 181 7.52 2.91 -2.49
C LEU A 181 8.90 2.95 -3.12
N VAL A 182 9.87 2.40 -2.44
CA VAL A 182 11.26 2.22 -2.89
C VAL A 182 11.46 0.74 -3.12
N THR A 183 11.56 0.34 -4.39
CA THR A 183 11.43 -1.06 -4.81
C THR A 183 12.61 -1.47 -5.68
N SER A 184 13.29 -2.55 -5.33
CA SER A 184 14.33 -3.14 -6.18
C SER A 184 13.75 -3.56 -7.54
N LEU A 185 14.44 -3.21 -8.63
CA LEU A 185 14.14 -3.71 -9.97
C LEU A 185 14.86 -5.03 -10.29
N ASP A 186 15.71 -5.49 -9.39
CA ASP A 186 16.34 -6.81 -9.50
C ASP A 186 15.39 -7.90 -9.01
N LYS A 187 15.37 -9.03 -9.71
CA LYS A 187 14.49 -10.16 -9.35
C LYS A 187 14.93 -10.91 -8.09
N LYS A 188 16.21 -10.83 -7.73
CA LYS A 188 16.82 -11.64 -6.64
C LYS A 188 17.50 -10.81 -5.57
N GLN A 189 17.89 -9.57 -5.89
CA GLN A 189 18.65 -8.72 -4.98
C GLN A 189 17.71 -7.73 -4.27
N GLY A 190 17.89 -7.60 -2.98
CA GLY A 190 17.23 -6.57 -2.18
C GLY A 190 17.86 -5.19 -2.35
N LEU A 191 17.24 -4.17 -1.73
CA LEU A 191 17.65 -2.77 -1.81
C LEU A 191 19.10 -2.52 -1.40
N ASN A 192 19.66 -3.37 -0.54
CA ASN A 192 21.04 -3.26 -0.07
C ASN A 192 22.10 -3.70 -1.09
N LYS A 193 21.69 -4.38 -2.18
CA LYS A 193 22.64 -4.96 -3.17
C LYS A 193 22.24 -4.75 -4.62
N CYS A 194 20.96 -4.45 -4.91
CA CYS A 194 20.50 -4.28 -6.28
C CYS A 194 21.17 -3.06 -6.93
N GLN A 195 21.34 -3.11 -8.23
CA GLN A 195 21.90 -2.00 -8.99
C GLN A 195 20.84 -0.94 -9.34
N ARG A 196 19.58 -1.33 -9.47
CA ARG A 196 18.49 -0.44 -9.91
C ARG A 196 17.32 -0.48 -8.96
N ILE A 197 16.85 0.68 -8.57
CA ILE A 197 15.72 0.84 -7.65
C ILE A 197 14.71 1.79 -8.30
N LEU A 198 13.45 1.39 -8.29
CA LEU A 198 12.33 2.26 -8.65
C LEU A 198 11.82 2.97 -7.39
N ILE A 199 11.69 4.28 -7.45
CA ILE A 199 10.88 5.04 -6.50
C ILE A 199 9.57 5.36 -7.19
N THR A 200 8.47 4.97 -6.56
CA THR A 200 7.11 5.33 -6.97
C THR A 200 6.53 6.27 -5.93
N THR A 201 6.07 7.45 -6.37
CA THR A 201 5.40 8.41 -5.50
C THR A 201 4.01 8.68 -6.02
N MET A 202 3.02 8.78 -5.13
CA MET A 202 1.66 9.15 -5.48
C MET A 202 0.98 9.80 -4.27
N ALA A 203 0.14 10.78 -4.55
CA ALA A 203 -0.77 11.37 -3.57
C ALA A 203 -2.18 11.37 -4.15
N ARG A 204 -2.90 12.46 -4.07
CA ARG A 204 -4.28 12.57 -4.57
C ARG A 204 -4.29 12.95 -6.05
N ALA A 205 -5.35 12.54 -6.73
CA ALA A 205 -5.65 12.96 -8.10
C ALA A 205 -7.07 13.53 -8.17
N LYS A 206 -7.27 14.51 -9.02
CA LYS A 206 -8.60 15.06 -9.33
C LYS A 206 -8.62 15.70 -10.70
N ASN A 207 -9.81 15.78 -11.32
CA ASN A 207 -9.97 16.54 -12.54
C ASN A 207 -9.76 18.05 -12.29
N THR A 208 -9.38 18.77 -13.31
CA THR A 208 -9.34 20.23 -13.25
C THR A 208 -10.71 20.80 -12.94
N GLY A 209 -10.84 21.59 -11.87
CA GLY A 209 -12.11 22.15 -11.42
C GLY A 209 -13.04 21.12 -10.74
N MET A 210 -12.55 19.93 -10.34
CA MET A 210 -13.34 19.00 -9.53
C MET A 210 -13.54 19.57 -8.13
N GLU A 211 -14.79 19.57 -7.67
CA GLU A 211 -15.18 20.14 -6.39
C GLU A 211 -16.06 19.16 -5.59
N PHE A 212 -15.91 19.23 -4.29
CA PHE A 212 -16.73 18.48 -3.31
C PHE A 212 -17.42 19.45 -2.38
N ASN A 213 -18.48 18.98 -1.72
CA ASN A 213 -19.07 19.71 -0.61
C ASN A 213 -18.06 19.89 0.55
N PRO A 214 -18.30 20.78 1.51
CA PRO A 214 -17.33 21.11 2.58
C PRO A 214 -16.83 19.91 3.37
N ASP A 215 -17.66 18.91 3.59
CA ASP A 215 -17.34 17.68 4.33
C ASP A 215 -16.70 16.59 3.42
N THR A 216 -16.54 16.88 2.15
CA THR A 216 -15.95 15.96 1.15
C THR A 216 -16.71 14.63 0.99
N THR A 217 -18.00 14.62 1.34
CA THR A 217 -18.86 13.42 1.25
C THR A 217 -19.61 13.32 -0.07
N ALA A 218 -19.73 14.41 -0.81
CA ALA A 218 -20.42 14.45 -2.10
C ALA A 218 -19.63 15.25 -3.14
N LEU A 219 -19.56 14.71 -4.36
CA LEU A 219 -19.01 15.39 -5.53
C LEU A 219 -20.05 16.40 -6.04
N THR A 220 -19.70 17.68 -6.06
CA THR A 220 -20.58 18.77 -6.54
C THR A 220 -20.25 19.19 -7.96
N ASN A 221 -19.00 19.03 -8.39
CA ASN A 221 -18.56 19.29 -9.76
C ASN A 221 -17.52 18.25 -10.19
N LEU A 222 -17.80 17.52 -11.26
CA LEU A 222 -16.87 16.50 -11.78
C LEU A 222 -15.58 17.12 -12.35
N GLY A 223 -15.62 18.36 -12.78
CA GLY A 223 -14.50 19.00 -13.46
C GLY A 223 -14.30 18.47 -14.89
N LYS A 224 -13.12 18.72 -15.44
CA LYS A 224 -12.75 18.40 -16.82
C LYS A 224 -11.28 17.97 -16.91
N ALA A 225 -10.86 17.48 -18.06
CA ALA A 225 -9.45 17.22 -18.36
C ALA A 225 -8.59 18.52 -18.27
N PRO A 226 -7.30 18.41 -17.96
CA PRO A 226 -6.58 17.20 -17.59
C PRO A 226 -6.81 16.76 -16.14
N ILE A 227 -6.45 15.52 -15.82
CA ILE A 227 -6.33 15.06 -14.44
C ILE A 227 -5.09 15.73 -13.83
N LEU A 228 -5.26 16.31 -12.65
CA LEU A 228 -4.20 16.91 -11.85
C LEU A 228 -3.75 15.92 -10.79
N LEU A 229 -2.44 15.72 -10.68
CA LEU A 229 -1.81 14.96 -9.62
C LEU A 229 -1.26 15.90 -8.56
N GLU A 230 -1.52 15.61 -7.29
CA GLU A 230 -0.87 16.30 -6.19
C GLU A 230 0.61 15.91 -6.17
N PRO A 231 1.54 16.89 -6.26
CA PRO A 231 2.96 16.59 -6.21
C PRO A 231 3.37 16.01 -4.85
N VAL A 232 4.30 15.07 -4.85
CA VAL A 232 4.82 14.46 -3.62
C VAL A 232 6.20 15.01 -3.32
N ASP A 233 6.34 15.59 -2.13
CA ASP A 233 7.61 16.06 -1.60
C ASP A 233 8.09 15.09 -0.52
N VAL A 234 9.24 14.48 -0.75
CA VAL A 234 9.79 13.48 0.17
C VAL A 234 11.32 13.54 0.23
N ILE A 235 11.83 13.41 1.42
CA ILE A 235 13.26 13.23 1.71
C ILE A 235 13.50 11.74 1.95
N ILE A 236 14.42 11.17 1.20
CA ILE A 236 14.84 9.77 1.33
C ILE A 236 16.32 9.74 1.66
N THR A 237 16.67 9.18 2.82
CA THR A 237 18.07 8.93 3.18
C THR A 237 18.39 7.47 2.93
N LEU A 238 19.39 7.20 2.12
CA LEU A 238 19.85 5.86 1.76
C LEU A 238 20.90 5.39 2.76
N THR A 239 20.84 4.12 3.20
CA THR A 239 21.85 3.58 4.12
C THR A 239 23.10 3.05 3.41
N ARG A 240 23.02 2.80 2.09
CA ARG A 240 24.18 2.40 1.29
C ARG A 240 25.21 3.53 1.22
N LYS A 241 26.49 3.15 1.29
CA LYS A 241 27.61 4.11 1.26
C LYS A 241 27.95 4.58 -0.14
N GLU A 242 27.66 3.74 -1.16
CA GLU A 242 27.88 4.08 -2.56
C GLU A 242 26.94 5.21 -2.98
N LEU A 243 27.49 6.21 -3.66
CA LEU A 243 26.69 7.31 -4.20
C LEU A 243 26.04 6.85 -5.50
N PRO A 244 24.69 6.87 -5.57
CA PRO A 244 23.99 6.52 -6.79
C PRO A 244 23.78 7.74 -7.69
N THR A 245 23.42 7.47 -8.94
CA THR A 245 22.77 8.45 -9.81
C THR A 245 21.26 8.28 -9.68
N VAL A 246 20.53 9.38 -9.54
CA VAL A 246 19.07 9.41 -9.47
C VAL A 246 18.49 10.09 -10.71
N TYR A 247 17.74 9.33 -11.50
CA TYR A 247 17.09 9.80 -12.72
C TYR A 247 15.61 10.09 -12.47
N VAL A 248 15.12 11.17 -13.08
CA VAL A 248 13.69 11.46 -13.18
C VAL A 248 13.13 10.67 -14.36
N LEU A 249 12.04 9.94 -14.14
CA LEU A 249 11.37 9.18 -15.19
C LEU A 249 10.08 9.88 -15.64
N ASP A 250 9.71 9.67 -16.90
CA ASP A 250 8.38 10.01 -17.41
C ASP A 250 7.31 9.00 -16.89
N HIS A 251 6.06 9.24 -17.23
CA HIS A 251 4.95 8.35 -16.82
C HIS A 251 5.00 6.97 -17.51
N GLY A 252 5.79 6.81 -18.56
CA GLY A 252 6.07 5.54 -19.23
C GLY A 252 7.26 4.78 -18.64
N GLY A 253 7.96 5.37 -17.65
CA GLY A 253 9.14 4.79 -17.03
C GLY A 253 10.45 5.05 -17.78
N ASN A 254 10.48 5.94 -18.76
CA ASN A 254 11.70 6.31 -19.50
C ASN A 254 12.43 7.46 -18.80
N ARG A 255 13.76 7.46 -18.87
CA ARG A 255 14.57 8.55 -18.32
C ARG A 255 14.34 9.84 -19.11
N THR A 256 14.02 10.94 -18.43
CA THR A 256 13.78 12.27 -19.04
C THR A 256 15.06 13.03 -19.38
N GLY A 257 16.21 12.54 -18.97
CA GLY A 257 17.48 13.26 -19.02
C GLY A 257 17.74 14.14 -17.79
N GLN A 258 16.76 14.35 -16.93
CA GLN A 258 16.95 15.04 -15.65
C GLN A 258 17.51 14.10 -14.59
N THR A 259 18.42 14.60 -13.77
CA THR A 259 18.94 13.91 -12.59
C THR A 259 18.68 14.71 -11.33
N ILE A 260 18.62 14.02 -10.20
CA ILE A 260 18.49 14.64 -8.88
C ILE A 260 19.83 14.53 -8.16
N PRO A 261 20.37 15.63 -7.65
CA PRO A 261 21.60 15.60 -6.86
C PRO A 261 21.42 14.77 -5.59
N VAL A 262 22.43 13.98 -5.26
CA VAL A 262 22.48 13.21 -4.02
C VAL A 262 23.61 13.77 -3.15
N TYR A 263 23.26 14.23 -1.96
CA TYR A 263 24.22 14.77 -1.00
C TYR A 263 24.15 13.97 0.29
N ASN A 264 25.28 13.44 0.73
CA ASN A 264 25.35 12.64 1.97
C ASN A 264 24.31 11.49 1.99
N ASN A 265 24.11 10.82 0.87
CA ASN A 265 23.09 9.77 0.67
C ASN A 265 21.62 10.24 0.83
N VAL A 266 21.38 11.53 0.78
CA VAL A 266 20.04 12.12 0.83
C VAL A 266 19.58 12.47 -0.58
N VAL A 267 18.41 11.96 -0.93
CA VAL A 267 17.65 12.24 -2.15
C VAL A 267 16.45 13.10 -1.77
N MET A 268 16.35 14.30 -2.33
CA MET A 268 15.22 15.19 -2.10
C MET A 268 14.35 15.23 -3.35
N LEU A 269 13.16 14.65 -3.26
CA LEU A 269 12.18 14.67 -4.32
C LEU A 269 11.22 15.86 -4.10
N ASP A 270 11.14 16.73 -5.09
CA ASP A 270 10.22 17.85 -5.18
C ASP A 270 9.30 17.59 -6.39
N GLY A 271 8.16 16.96 -6.12
CA GLY A 271 7.25 16.52 -7.18
C GLY A 271 6.72 17.67 -8.03
N LYS A 272 6.63 18.88 -7.49
CA LYS A 272 6.22 20.07 -8.22
C LYS A 272 7.28 20.50 -9.23
N LYS A 273 8.55 20.46 -8.85
CA LYS A 273 9.67 20.84 -9.70
C LYS A 273 9.96 19.78 -10.77
N GLN A 274 9.99 18.50 -10.40
CA GLN A 274 10.28 17.42 -11.32
C GLN A 274 9.10 17.05 -12.22
N GLN A 275 7.87 17.33 -11.78
CA GLN A 275 6.62 16.91 -12.45
C GLN A 275 6.59 15.40 -12.75
N ALA A 276 7.06 14.61 -11.81
CA ALA A 276 7.24 13.18 -11.95
C ALA A 276 6.65 12.42 -10.76
N ILE A 277 6.29 11.17 -11.02
CA ILE A 277 5.82 10.19 -10.02
C ILE A 277 6.78 9.00 -9.91
N TYR A 278 7.71 8.87 -10.86
CA TYR A 278 8.70 7.81 -10.92
C TYR A 278 10.11 8.37 -10.96
N TYR A 279 10.97 7.69 -10.22
CA TYR A 279 12.40 7.99 -10.21
C TYR A 279 13.17 6.68 -10.17
N GLU A 280 14.35 6.67 -10.77
CA GLU A 280 15.24 5.51 -10.77
C GLU A 280 16.54 5.85 -10.06
N ILE A 281 16.88 5.07 -9.04
CA ILE A 281 18.21 5.08 -8.42
C ILE A 281 19.07 4.02 -9.12
N VAL A 282 20.26 4.38 -9.54
CA VAL A 282 21.23 3.48 -10.19
C VAL A 282 22.56 3.53 -9.44
N TYR A 283 23.03 2.37 -9.03
CA TYR A 283 24.38 2.17 -8.50
C TYR A 283 25.24 1.55 -9.60
N GLU A 284 26.42 2.09 -9.84
CA GLU A 284 27.41 1.60 -10.81
C GLU A 284 28.30 0.50 -10.23
#